data_609c37603cc3102215803ec23f177fca
#
_entry.id   609c37603cc3102215803ec23f177fca
#
_cell.length_a   1.000
_cell.length_b   1.000
_cell.length_c   1.000
_cell.angle_alpha   90.00
_cell.angle_beta   90.00
_cell.angle_gamma   90.00
#
_symmetry.space_group_name_H-M   'P 1'
#
loop_
_entity.id
_entity.type
_entity.pdbx_description
1 polymer ?
#
loop_
_entity_poly.entity_id
_entity_poly.type
_entity_poly.pdbx_seq_one_letter_code
_entity_poly.pdbx_strand_id
1 'polypeptide(L)'
;MGRVKQVGRIFLFLLTIGVLAFAANKMIQIAGARGGGGAVGQFSLCSRGAPEEIYLESYIQLHAEELDQPAGTNDTPVTFSVDPGETAGEIARRLQEAELISDAELFRRYLQYEGLDAGLEVGTYTLRQTMTIPEIAHTLQSGQLEQQALIVREGLRLEQVAAEVAAQTNVTEEAFLALATTGWRDAGLDSYAFLSDLPETATLEGFLFPDTYRLPEEATAFDVVNRMLATFDERVTSAMRASAANQGLTVYEMVTLASIVEREAVVADERPVIAGVYDNRLDNGWLLNADPTVQYALGFQESSGEWWKRPLYLEDLEVDSPYNTYQHPGLPPSPICSPGLASLQAAAQPADTDYFYFMADCHADDGSHLFAVTEEEHYANYASCGGDAP
;
A
#
# COMPACT_ATOMS: atom_id res chain seq x y z
N MET A 1 29.89 41.67 47.20
CA MET A 1 28.76 41.09 46.39
C MET A 1 28.77 39.54 46.27
N GLY A 2 29.77 38.83 46.82
CA GLY A 2 29.89 37.35 46.69
C GLY A 2 29.07 36.54 47.73
N ARG A 3 28.87 37.03 48.94
CA ARG A 3 28.26 36.26 50.02
C ARG A 3 26.72 36.13 49.93
N VAL A 4 26.04 37.08 49.32
CA VAL A 4 24.55 37.06 49.16
C VAL A 4 24.10 36.04 48.12
N LYS A 5 24.89 35.83 47.02
CA LYS A 5 24.62 34.82 46.00
C LYS A 5 24.80 33.38 46.52
N GLN A 6 25.69 33.18 47.47
CA GLN A 6 25.96 31.85 48.03
C GLN A 6 24.88 31.41 49.02
N VAL A 7 24.33 32.35 49.80
CA VAL A 7 23.22 32.10 50.72
C VAL A 7 21.92 31.78 49.94
N GLY A 8 21.67 32.47 48.85
CA GLY A 8 20.51 32.19 47.99
C GLY A 8 20.53 30.79 47.34
N ARG A 9 21.71 30.31 46.93
CA ARG A 9 21.89 28.95 46.39
C ARG A 9 21.69 27.86 47.44
N ILE A 10 22.16 28.08 48.67
CA ILE A 10 21.95 27.14 49.77
C ILE A 10 20.48 27.09 50.17
N PHE A 11 19.79 28.22 50.15
CA PHE A 11 18.35 28.27 50.46
C PHE A 11 17.52 27.57 49.40
N LEU A 12 17.85 27.73 48.10
CA LEU A 12 17.20 27.05 47.00
C LEU A 12 17.44 25.51 47.06
N PHE A 13 18.66 25.09 47.42
CA PHE A 13 19.01 23.68 47.57
C PHE A 13 18.30 23.01 48.76
N LEU A 14 18.14 23.73 49.88
CA LEU A 14 17.38 23.25 51.03
C LEU A 14 15.86 23.21 50.75
N LEU A 15 15.33 24.13 49.94
CA LEU A 15 13.95 24.14 49.54
C LEU A 15 13.63 22.94 48.62
N THR A 16 14.52 22.61 47.69
CA THR A 16 14.38 21.44 46.83
C THR A 16 14.45 20.12 47.61
N ILE A 17 15.33 20.02 48.60
CA ILE A 17 15.37 18.83 49.46
C ILE A 17 14.11 18.74 50.36
N GLY A 18 13.56 19.86 50.80
CA GLY A 18 12.32 19.90 51.57
C GLY A 18 11.08 19.46 50.75
N VAL A 19 11.02 19.87 49.49
CA VAL A 19 9.93 19.46 48.57
C VAL A 19 10.03 17.97 48.25
N LEU A 20 11.24 17.44 48.00
CA LEU A 20 11.47 16.02 47.75
C LEU A 20 11.14 15.16 49.00
N ALA A 21 11.48 15.62 50.20
CA ALA A 21 11.16 14.93 51.46
C ALA A 21 9.66 14.97 51.75
N PHE A 22 8.96 16.06 51.40
CA PHE A 22 7.51 16.19 51.54
C PHE A 22 6.77 15.28 50.54
N ALA A 23 7.22 15.22 49.27
CA ALA A 23 6.68 14.33 48.26
C ALA A 23 6.85 12.85 48.67
N ALA A 24 8.06 12.46 49.16
CA ALA A 24 8.29 11.11 49.62
C ALA A 24 7.41 10.74 50.84
N ASN A 25 7.18 11.69 51.77
CA ASN A 25 6.31 11.44 52.92
C ASN A 25 4.83 11.33 52.53
N LYS A 26 4.38 12.10 51.53
CA LYS A 26 3.04 11.97 50.97
C LYS A 26 2.85 10.62 50.26
N MET A 27 3.84 10.15 49.48
CA MET A 27 3.82 8.82 48.86
C MET A 27 3.72 7.70 49.90
N ILE A 28 4.44 7.79 51.01
CA ILE A 28 4.35 6.79 52.09
C ILE A 28 2.98 6.82 52.78
N GLN A 29 2.34 7.97 52.91
CA GLN A 29 0.99 8.08 53.47
C GLN A 29 -0.10 7.53 52.53
N ILE A 30 0.07 7.70 51.23
CA ILE A 30 -0.89 7.14 50.21
C ILE A 30 -0.72 5.62 50.14
N ALA A 31 0.50 5.10 50.19
CA ALA A 31 0.76 3.65 50.23
C ALA A 31 0.23 2.98 51.50
N GLY A 32 0.22 3.70 52.65
CA GLY A 32 -0.29 3.22 53.93
C GLY A 32 -1.81 3.18 54.08
N ALA A 33 -2.57 3.93 53.22
CA ALA A 33 -4.03 4.05 53.30
C ALA A 33 -4.81 2.98 52.52
N ARG A 34 -4.13 2.13 51.73
CA ARG A 34 -4.69 0.99 51.02
C ARG A 34 -4.23 -0.34 51.61
N GLY A 35 -4.65 -0.59 52.83
CA GLY A 35 -4.51 -1.89 53.47
C GLY A 35 -5.47 -2.91 52.89
N GLY A 36 -4.94 -3.90 52.16
CA GLY A 36 -5.68 -5.07 51.66
C GLY A 36 -4.74 -5.99 50.89
N GLY A 37 -4.32 -7.13 51.50
CA GLY A 37 -3.24 -8.04 51.19
C GLY A 37 -3.09 -8.48 49.72
N GLY A 38 -1.83 -8.57 49.33
CA GLY A 38 -1.41 -9.22 48.10
C GLY A 38 -0.01 -8.78 47.68
N ALA A 39 0.96 -9.69 47.82
CA ALA A 39 2.32 -9.73 47.27
C ALA A 39 3.10 -8.40 47.16
N VAL A 40 4.08 -8.25 48.03
CA VAL A 40 5.13 -7.24 47.94
C VAL A 40 5.96 -7.50 46.67
N GLY A 41 5.62 -6.83 45.58
CA GLY A 41 6.51 -6.70 44.43
C GLY A 41 7.69 -5.85 44.82
N GLN A 42 8.93 -6.37 44.68
CA GLN A 42 10.17 -5.65 44.86
C GLN A 42 10.16 -4.41 43.94
N PHE A 43 10.07 -3.23 44.55
CA PHE A 43 10.38 -1.97 43.87
C PHE A 43 11.88 -1.97 43.54
N SER A 44 12.22 -2.29 42.30
CA SER A 44 13.57 -2.12 41.79
C SER A 44 13.80 -0.63 41.51
N LEU A 45 14.54 0.03 42.42
CA LEU A 45 15.01 1.42 42.29
C LEU A 45 16.11 1.60 41.23
N CYS A 46 16.13 0.80 40.18
CA CYS A 46 17.13 0.81 39.11
C CYS A 46 16.49 0.73 37.72
N SER A 47 15.49 1.57 37.41
CA SER A 47 15.21 1.91 36.01
C SER A 47 15.79 3.31 35.74
N ARG A 48 16.84 3.34 34.92
CA ARG A 48 17.49 4.56 34.43
C ARG A 48 16.57 5.22 33.41
N GLY A 49 15.56 5.96 33.85
CA GLY A 49 14.88 6.94 33.02
C GLY A 49 15.69 8.24 33.02
N ALA A 50 15.77 8.93 31.89
CA ALA A 50 16.31 10.27 31.86
C ALA A 50 15.49 11.17 32.83
N PRO A 51 16.06 12.20 33.45
CA PRO A 51 15.33 13.10 34.37
C PRO A 51 14.04 13.65 33.77
N GLU A 52 13.98 13.76 32.46
CA GLU A 52 12.86 14.22 31.68
C GLU A 52 11.70 13.19 31.63
N GLU A 53 12.02 11.91 31.51
CA GLU A 53 11.02 10.82 31.57
C GLU A 53 10.36 10.72 32.94
N ILE A 54 11.13 10.84 34.00
CA ILE A 54 10.60 10.82 35.36
C ILE A 54 9.71 12.04 35.63
N TYR A 55 10.07 13.20 35.07
CA TYR A 55 9.25 14.41 35.15
C TYR A 55 7.91 14.23 34.39
N LEU A 56 7.95 13.74 33.17
CA LEU A 56 6.76 13.49 32.36
C LEU A 56 5.82 12.48 33.03
N GLU A 57 6.34 11.36 33.49
CA GLU A 57 5.55 10.35 34.21
C GLU A 57 4.88 10.95 35.45
N SER A 58 5.63 11.73 36.25
CA SER A 58 5.09 12.39 37.45
C SER A 58 4.05 13.44 37.12
N TYR A 59 4.22 14.17 36.01
CA TYR A 59 3.27 15.18 35.52
C TYR A 59 1.96 14.53 35.10
N ILE A 60 2.02 13.48 34.26
CA ILE A 60 0.85 12.75 33.78
C ILE A 60 0.10 12.09 34.95
N GLN A 61 0.80 11.46 35.91
CA GLN A 61 0.16 10.91 37.11
C GLN A 61 -0.56 11.95 37.96
N LEU A 62 -0.02 13.15 38.04
CA LEU A 62 -0.64 14.25 38.82
C LEU A 62 -1.94 14.76 38.14
N HIS A 63 -2.00 14.72 36.80
CA HIS A 63 -3.13 15.20 36.01
C HIS A 63 -3.99 14.07 35.42
N ALA A 64 -3.88 12.84 35.96
CA ALA A 64 -4.57 11.68 35.44
C ALA A 64 -6.11 11.85 35.42
N GLU A 65 -6.68 12.52 36.41
CA GLU A 65 -8.11 12.81 36.45
C GLU A 65 -8.53 13.81 35.35
N GLU A 66 -7.67 14.78 34.99
CA GLU A 66 -7.92 15.78 33.96
C GLU A 66 -7.78 15.18 32.56
N LEU A 67 -6.91 14.19 32.36
CA LEU A 67 -6.75 13.47 31.09
C LEU A 67 -8.04 12.73 30.69
N ASP A 68 -8.71 12.14 31.67
CA ASP A 68 -9.94 11.35 31.46
C ASP A 68 -11.22 12.23 31.44
N GLN A 69 -11.08 13.55 31.65
CA GLN A 69 -12.20 14.48 31.62
C GLN A 69 -12.33 15.13 30.24
N PRO A 70 -13.50 15.01 29.56
CA PRO A 70 -13.80 15.78 28.36
C PRO A 70 -13.80 17.29 28.60
N ALA A 71 -13.46 18.07 27.57
CA ALA A 71 -13.48 19.55 27.64
C ALA A 71 -14.88 20.13 27.86
N GLY A 72 -15.93 19.39 27.45
CA GLY A 72 -17.32 19.81 27.58
C GLY A 72 -18.30 18.67 27.42
N THR A 73 -19.59 19.02 27.37
CA THR A 73 -20.71 18.07 27.22
C THR A 73 -21.38 18.13 25.85
N ASN A 74 -20.91 19.02 24.97
CA ASN A 74 -21.49 19.19 23.64
C ASN A 74 -20.96 18.08 22.70
N ASP A 75 -21.86 17.21 22.23
CA ASP A 75 -21.54 16.10 21.32
C ASP A 75 -21.67 16.49 19.84
N THR A 76 -21.81 17.77 19.51
CA THR A 76 -21.85 18.25 18.13
C THR A 76 -20.47 18.03 17.49
N PRO A 77 -20.39 17.37 16.33
CA PRO A 77 -19.14 17.18 15.62
C PRO A 77 -18.51 18.52 15.21
N VAL A 78 -17.21 18.68 15.45
CA VAL A 78 -16.40 19.82 15.03
C VAL A 78 -15.36 19.32 14.05
N THR A 79 -15.30 19.92 12.87
CA THR A 79 -14.24 19.63 11.89
C THR A 79 -12.97 20.37 12.30
N PHE A 80 -11.88 19.60 12.50
CA PHE A 80 -10.56 20.12 12.89
C PHE A 80 -9.52 19.65 11.88
N SER A 81 -8.75 20.57 11.28
CA SER A 81 -7.69 20.25 10.31
C SER A 81 -6.31 20.35 10.95
N VAL A 82 -5.42 19.44 10.59
CA VAL A 82 -3.98 19.52 10.88
C VAL A 82 -3.26 19.79 9.56
N ASP A 83 -2.56 20.92 9.47
CA ASP A 83 -1.89 21.35 8.25
C ASP A 83 -0.45 20.78 8.15
N PRO A 84 0.10 20.61 6.92
CA PRO A 84 1.47 20.16 6.74
C PRO A 84 2.48 21.06 7.46
N GLY A 85 3.30 20.47 8.33
CA GLY A 85 4.35 21.18 9.07
C GLY A 85 3.90 21.82 10.38
N GLU A 86 2.64 21.69 10.80
CA GLU A 86 2.20 22.11 12.14
C GLU A 86 2.91 21.30 13.23
N THR A 87 3.36 21.99 14.25
CA THR A 87 3.96 21.34 15.45
C THR A 87 2.87 20.88 16.41
N ALA A 88 3.16 19.86 17.23
CA ALA A 88 2.25 19.40 18.28
C ALA A 88 1.82 20.55 19.25
N GLY A 89 2.66 21.57 19.44
CA GLY A 89 2.33 22.75 20.25
C GLY A 89 1.30 23.68 19.57
N GLU A 90 1.38 23.85 18.26
CA GLU A 90 0.41 24.64 17.47
C GLU A 90 -0.94 23.93 17.42
N ILE A 91 -0.94 22.63 17.17
CA ILE A 91 -2.14 21.78 17.19
C ILE A 91 -2.81 21.85 18.55
N ALA A 92 -2.07 21.65 19.65
CA ALA A 92 -2.60 21.73 21.02
C ALA A 92 -3.29 23.07 21.32
N ARG A 93 -2.66 24.19 20.91
CA ARG A 93 -3.23 25.52 21.08
C ARG A 93 -4.54 25.68 20.31
N ARG A 94 -4.60 25.23 19.05
CA ARG A 94 -5.80 25.29 18.21
C ARG A 94 -6.93 24.41 18.74
N LEU A 95 -6.61 23.23 19.27
CA LEU A 95 -7.58 22.36 19.93
C LEU A 95 -8.20 23.04 21.15
N GLN A 96 -7.39 23.75 21.96
CA GLN A 96 -7.88 24.50 23.11
C GLN A 96 -8.70 25.71 22.69
N GLU A 97 -8.28 26.46 21.66
CA GLU A 97 -9.06 27.58 21.10
C GLU A 97 -10.42 27.15 20.53
N ALA A 98 -10.49 25.91 20.00
CA ALA A 98 -11.71 25.28 19.51
C ALA A 98 -12.54 24.62 20.63
N GLU A 99 -12.13 24.79 21.92
CA GLU A 99 -12.79 24.20 23.10
C GLU A 99 -12.90 22.63 23.02
N LEU A 100 -12.00 21.99 22.28
CA LEU A 100 -11.95 20.53 22.15
C LEU A 100 -11.13 19.86 23.26
N ILE A 101 -10.19 20.60 23.86
CA ILE A 101 -9.43 20.19 25.04
C ILE A 101 -9.42 21.33 26.06
N SER A 102 -9.28 21.00 27.33
CA SER A 102 -9.23 21.98 28.45
C SER A 102 -7.86 22.62 28.62
N ASP A 103 -6.77 21.89 28.34
CA ASP A 103 -5.39 22.32 28.57
C ASP A 103 -4.44 21.85 27.46
N ALA A 104 -3.89 22.81 26.70
CA ALA A 104 -2.96 22.56 25.60
C ALA A 104 -1.60 22.02 26.09
N GLU A 105 -1.13 22.44 27.29
CA GLU A 105 0.13 21.93 27.84
C GLU A 105 -0.03 20.48 28.29
N LEU A 106 -1.16 20.11 28.90
CA LEU A 106 -1.45 18.74 29.30
C LEU A 106 -1.51 17.83 28.06
N PHE A 107 -2.19 18.26 26.99
CA PHE A 107 -2.23 17.53 25.72
C PHE A 107 -0.81 17.32 25.15
N ARG A 108 0.01 18.38 25.09
CA ARG A 108 1.38 18.31 24.58
C ARG A 108 2.25 17.37 25.42
N ARG A 109 2.11 17.39 26.76
CA ARG A 109 2.85 16.51 27.67
C ARG A 109 2.40 15.05 27.54
N TYR A 110 1.12 14.83 27.32
CA TYR A 110 0.57 13.51 27.05
C TYR A 110 1.16 12.92 25.77
N LEU A 111 1.22 13.68 24.68
CA LEU A 111 1.84 13.24 23.42
C LEU A 111 3.31 12.87 23.63
N GLN A 112 4.07 13.69 24.37
CA GLN A 112 5.48 13.39 24.69
C GLN A 112 5.64 12.14 25.54
N TYR A 113 4.75 11.92 26.51
CA TYR A 113 4.78 10.77 27.41
C TYR A 113 4.50 9.46 26.66
N GLU A 114 3.52 9.46 25.78
CA GLU A 114 3.15 8.31 24.97
C GLU A 114 4.05 8.14 23.71
N GLY A 115 4.95 9.09 23.42
CA GLY A 115 5.80 9.05 22.23
C GLY A 115 5.04 9.33 20.93
N LEU A 116 3.93 10.08 21.01
CA LEU A 116 2.98 10.33 19.93
C LEU A 116 3.23 11.67 19.23
N ASP A 117 4.15 12.48 19.69
CA ASP A 117 4.43 13.84 19.20
C ASP A 117 4.94 13.89 17.75
N ALA A 118 5.61 12.82 17.29
CA ALA A 118 6.05 12.66 15.90
C ALA A 118 5.03 11.92 15.00
N GLY A 119 3.93 11.44 15.58
CA GLY A 119 2.94 10.60 14.91
C GLY A 119 1.62 11.32 14.61
N LEU A 120 1.54 12.65 14.78
CA LEU A 120 0.34 13.40 14.40
C LEU A 120 0.29 13.53 12.87
N GLU A 121 -0.77 13.00 12.27
CA GLU A 121 -0.92 12.99 10.83
C GLU A 121 -1.64 14.24 10.32
N VAL A 122 -1.21 14.71 9.15
CA VAL A 122 -1.89 15.79 8.40
C VAL A 122 -3.26 15.30 7.97
N GLY A 123 -4.29 16.11 8.13
CA GLY A 123 -5.63 15.73 7.70
C GLY A 123 -6.76 16.47 8.40
N THR A 124 -7.97 16.13 8.02
CA THR A 124 -9.20 16.67 8.60
C THR A 124 -9.83 15.61 9.51
N TYR A 125 -10.20 16.03 10.72
CA TYR A 125 -10.69 15.15 11.76
C TYR A 125 -12.06 15.61 12.25
N THR A 126 -12.92 14.67 12.56
CA THR A 126 -14.18 14.95 13.25
C THR A 126 -13.99 14.72 14.74
N LEU A 127 -13.87 15.81 15.50
CA LEU A 127 -13.69 15.79 16.95
C LEU A 127 -14.95 16.28 17.67
N ARG A 128 -15.05 16.01 18.98
CA ARG A 128 -16.15 16.44 19.83
C ARG A 128 -15.62 16.89 21.17
N GLN A 129 -16.33 17.84 21.83
CA GLN A 129 -16.00 18.27 23.19
C GLN A 129 -16.17 17.15 24.24
N THR A 130 -16.91 16.10 23.89
CA THR A 130 -17.13 14.91 24.75
C THR A 130 -15.96 13.92 24.70
N MET A 131 -14.97 14.13 23.83
CA MET A 131 -13.78 13.30 23.74
C MET A 131 -12.74 13.71 24.80
N THR A 132 -12.05 12.73 25.35
CA THR A 132 -10.93 12.92 26.28
C THR A 132 -9.64 13.26 25.52
N ILE A 133 -8.62 13.77 26.23
CA ILE A 133 -7.30 14.05 25.64
C ILE A 133 -6.68 12.81 24.99
N PRO A 134 -6.67 11.60 25.62
CA PRO A 134 -6.21 10.37 24.97
C PRO A 134 -6.97 10.03 23.68
N GLU A 135 -8.30 10.14 23.67
CA GLU A 135 -9.12 9.84 22.50
C GLU A 135 -8.82 10.79 21.33
N ILE A 136 -8.67 12.10 21.60
CA ILE A 136 -8.28 13.09 20.59
C ILE A 136 -6.87 12.78 20.08
N ALA A 137 -5.90 12.51 20.97
CA ALA A 137 -4.53 12.19 20.58
C ALA A 137 -4.47 10.97 19.65
N HIS A 138 -5.19 9.89 19.97
CA HIS A 138 -5.27 8.71 19.11
C HIS A 138 -6.01 8.97 17.79
N THR A 139 -7.06 9.80 17.81
CA THR A 139 -7.77 10.18 16.59
C THR A 139 -6.86 10.93 15.62
N LEU A 140 -6.03 11.86 16.14
CA LEU A 140 -5.08 12.62 15.32
C LEU A 140 -3.89 11.80 14.81
N GLN A 141 -3.68 10.58 15.30
CA GLN A 141 -2.71 9.63 14.75
C GLN A 141 -3.28 8.75 13.65
N SER A 142 -4.58 8.58 13.65
CA SER A 142 -5.27 7.80 12.63
C SER A 142 -5.92 8.72 11.63
N GLY A 143 -5.16 9.61 10.96
CA GLY A 143 -5.71 10.61 10.04
C GLY A 143 -6.98 10.11 9.35
N GLN A 144 -8.15 10.42 9.94
CA GLN A 144 -9.41 10.20 9.26
C GLN A 144 -9.60 11.36 8.27
N LEU A 145 -8.72 11.40 7.27
CA LEU A 145 -9.10 11.93 5.98
C LEU A 145 -10.37 11.18 5.59
N GLU A 146 -11.40 11.87 5.14
CA GLU A 146 -12.45 11.20 4.38
C GLU A 146 -11.72 10.43 3.27
N GLN A 147 -11.61 9.10 3.46
CA GLN A 147 -10.86 8.24 2.56
C GLN A 147 -11.85 7.69 1.55
N GLN A 148 -11.62 8.04 0.30
CA GLN A 148 -12.27 7.36 -0.80
C GLN A 148 -11.61 6.01 -1.03
N ALA A 149 -12.41 4.98 -1.28
CA ALA A 149 -11.92 3.66 -1.63
C ALA A 149 -11.80 3.57 -3.16
N LEU A 150 -10.60 3.31 -3.65
CA LEU A 150 -10.33 2.99 -5.05
C LEU A 150 -10.08 1.49 -5.16
N ILE A 151 -10.92 0.78 -5.92
CA ILE A 151 -10.77 -0.65 -6.21
C ILE A 151 -10.28 -0.80 -7.64
N VAL A 152 -9.07 -1.34 -7.81
CA VAL A 152 -8.50 -1.65 -9.12
C VAL A 152 -8.38 -3.17 -9.24
N ARG A 153 -9.08 -3.74 -10.23
CA ARG A 153 -9.10 -5.19 -10.47
C ARG A 153 -7.86 -5.63 -11.26
N GLU A 154 -7.51 -6.90 -11.10
CA GLU A 154 -6.46 -7.55 -11.88
C GLU A 154 -6.86 -7.63 -13.37
N GLY A 155 -5.86 -7.66 -14.26
CA GLY A 155 -6.05 -7.84 -15.70
C GLY A 155 -6.60 -6.61 -16.46
N LEU A 156 -6.69 -5.45 -15.82
CA LEU A 156 -7.08 -4.20 -16.48
C LEU A 156 -5.90 -3.58 -17.24
N ARG A 157 -6.17 -3.03 -18.43
CA ARG A 157 -5.23 -2.18 -19.19
C ARG A 157 -5.14 -0.80 -18.52
N LEU A 158 -4.09 -0.07 -18.84
CA LEU A 158 -3.85 1.27 -18.31
C LEU A 158 -5.06 2.21 -18.50
N GLU A 159 -5.72 2.17 -19.66
CA GLU A 159 -6.90 2.98 -19.94
C GLU A 159 -8.11 2.57 -19.07
N GLN A 160 -8.24 1.27 -18.80
CA GLN A 160 -9.30 0.78 -17.92
C GLN A 160 -9.02 1.14 -16.45
N VAL A 161 -7.75 1.10 -16.04
CA VAL A 161 -7.32 1.58 -14.69
C VAL A 161 -7.64 3.06 -14.55
N ALA A 162 -7.33 3.88 -15.57
CA ALA A 162 -7.64 5.31 -15.58
C ALA A 162 -9.14 5.58 -15.44
N ALA A 163 -9.97 4.82 -16.15
CA ALA A 163 -11.43 4.92 -16.04
C ALA A 163 -11.94 4.53 -14.64
N GLU A 164 -11.39 3.47 -14.02
CA GLU A 164 -11.73 3.09 -12.63
C GLU A 164 -11.31 4.17 -11.64
N VAL A 165 -10.12 4.78 -11.82
CA VAL A 165 -9.66 5.90 -10.98
C VAL A 165 -10.61 7.08 -11.10
N ALA A 166 -10.96 7.49 -12.32
CA ALA A 166 -11.86 8.62 -12.55
C ALA A 166 -13.29 8.38 -12.05
N ALA A 167 -13.77 7.13 -12.09
CA ALA A 167 -15.09 6.77 -11.60
C ALA A 167 -15.20 6.76 -10.06
N GLN A 168 -14.09 6.52 -9.35
CA GLN A 168 -14.07 6.28 -7.90
C GLN A 168 -13.33 7.37 -7.11
N THR A 169 -12.70 8.32 -7.78
CA THR A 169 -11.93 9.42 -7.15
C THR A 169 -12.19 10.75 -7.84
N ASN A 170 -11.62 11.84 -7.31
CA ASN A 170 -11.67 13.16 -7.93
C ASN A 170 -10.57 13.36 -9.02
N VAL A 171 -9.78 12.33 -9.34
CA VAL A 171 -8.73 12.38 -10.35
C VAL A 171 -9.34 12.12 -11.73
N THR A 172 -9.11 13.02 -12.69
CA THR A 172 -9.61 12.82 -14.05
C THR A 172 -8.82 11.75 -14.81
N GLU A 173 -9.46 11.08 -15.75
CA GLU A 173 -8.84 10.07 -16.61
C GLU A 173 -7.63 10.64 -17.37
N GLU A 174 -7.78 11.86 -17.91
CA GLU A 174 -6.71 12.54 -18.66
C GLU A 174 -5.48 12.83 -17.77
N ALA A 175 -5.68 13.29 -16.53
CA ALA A 175 -4.59 13.59 -15.62
C ALA A 175 -3.84 12.33 -15.22
N PHE A 176 -4.57 11.24 -14.96
CA PHE A 176 -3.99 9.94 -14.65
C PHE A 176 -3.18 9.38 -15.82
N LEU A 177 -3.78 9.34 -17.03
CA LEU A 177 -3.13 8.84 -18.24
C LEU A 177 -1.90 9.68 -18.62
N ALA A 178 -1.99 11.02 -18.56
CA ALA A 178 -0.86 11.88 -18.85
C ALA A 178 0.35 11.58 -17.93
N LEU A 179 0.09 11.33 -16.64
CA LEU A 179 1.13 10.95 -15.70
C LEU A 179 1.65 9.53 -15.97
N ALA A 180 0.77 8.54 -16.08
CA ALA A 180 1.14 7.14 -16.19
C ALA A 180 1.77 6.74 -17.54
N THR A 181 1.55 7.53 -18.61
CA THR A 181 2.14 7.28 -19.93
C THR A 181 3.49 7.97 -20.11
N THR A 182 3.54 9.30 -19.96
CA THR A 182 4.73 10.10 -20.29
C THR A 182 5.29 10.93 -19.14
N GLY A 183 4.43 11.33 -18.19
CA GLY A 183 4.78 12.27 -17.14
C GLY A 183 5.49 11.68 -15.92
N TRP A 184 5.50 10.37 -15.75
CA TRP A 184 5.95 9.72 -14.52
C TRP A 184 7.44 9.92 -14.21
N ARG A 185 8.31 10.00 -15.24
CA ARG A 185 9.74 10.30 -15.05
C ARG A 185 9.96 11.74 -14.60
N ASP A 186 9.32 12.69 -15.25
CA ASP A 186 9.43 14.12 -14.89
C ASP A 186 8.86 14.41 -13.50
N ALA A 187 7.92 13.57 -13.04
CA ALA A 187 7.37 13.64 -11.70
C ALA A 187 8.26 12.97 -10.63
N GLY A 188 9.40 12.36 -11.01
CA GLY A 188 10.32 11.69 -10.08
C GLY A 188 9.88 10.29 -9.61
N LEU A 189 8.89 9.68 -10.29
CA LEU A 189 8.45 8.32 -10.00
C LEU A 189 9.43 7.24 -10.50
N ASP A 190 10.40 7.61 -11.33
CA ASP A 190 11.52 6.77 -11.76
C ASP A 190 12.53 6.43 -10.64
N SER A 191 12.34 6.99 -9.45
CA SER A 191 13.14 6.68 -8.26
C SER A 191 12.94 5.25 -7.74
N TYR A 192 11.87 4.56 -8.14
CA TYR A 192 11.68 3.15 -7.82
C TYR A 192 12.68 2.27 -8.58
N ALA A 193 13.47 1.48 -7.86
CA ALA A 193 14.54 0.66 -8.44
C ALA A 193 14.05 -0.33 -9.52
N PHE A 194 12.82 -0.81 -9.40
CA PHE A 194 12.24 -1.74 -10.38
C PHE A 194 11.83 -1.10 -11.70
N LEU A 195 11.83 0.24 -11.79
CA LEU A 195 11.57 0.99 -13.03
C LEU A 195 12.85 1.40 -13.76
N SER A 196 14.05 1.11 -13.19
CA SER A 196 15.34 1.54 -13.74
C SER A 196 15.64 0.98 -15.14
N ASP A 197 15.13 -0.21 -15.43
CA ASP A 197 15.40 -0.94 -16.67
C ASP A 197 14.31 -0.74 -17.73
N LEU A 198 13.32 0.12 -17.46
CA LEU A 198 12.25 0.40 -18.42
C LEU A 198 12.77 1.22 -19.61
N PRO A 199 12.39 0.84 -20.85
CA PRO A 199 12.68 1.65 -22.04
C PRO A 199 12.25 3.12 -21.89
N GLU A 200 12.93 4.05 -22.54
CA GLU A 200 12.60 5.49 -22.46
C GLU A 200 11.13 5.78 -22.85
N THR A 201 10.59 5.01 -23.78
CA THR A 201 9.20 5.14 -24.27
C THR A 201 8.20 4.34 -23.47
N ALA A 202 8.62 3.61 -22.44
CA ALA A 202 7.72 2.78 -21.66
C ALA A 202 6.73 3.62 -20.85
N THR A 203 5.51 3.15 -20.81
CA THR A 203 4.47 3.62 -19.90
C THR A 203 4.53 2.83 -18.58
N LEU A 204 3.67 3.15 -17.62
CA LEU A 204 3.49 2.35 -16.40
C LEU A 204 2.50 1.19 -16.57
N GLU A 205 2.16 0.79 -17.84
CA GLU A 205 1.34 -0.39 -18.09
C GLU A 205 1.96 -1.62 -17.41
N GLY A 206 1.15 -2.35 -16.63
CA GLY A 206 1.57 -3.53 -15.88
C GLY A 206 2.20 -3.25 -14.50
N PHE A 207 2.62 -2.03 -14.21
CA PHE A 207 3.29 -1.65 -12.96
C PHE A 207 2.38 -1.02 -11.91
N LEU A 208 1.16 -0.65 -12.30
CA LEU A 208 0.14 -0.12 -11.40
C LEU A 208 -0.57 -1.30 -10.73
N PHE A 209 -0.11 -1.66 -9.52
CA PHE A 209 -0.55 -2.90 -8.86
C PHE A 209 -2.06 -2.88 -8.58
N PRO A 210 -2.80 -3.94 -8.93
CA PRO A 210 -4.23 -4.04 -8.62
C PRO A 210 -4.45 -4.36 -7.14
N ASP A 211 -5.17 -3.50 -6.42
CA ASP A 211 -5.53 -3.65 -5.00
C ASP A 211 -6.73 -2.74 -4.65
N THR A 212 -7.15 -2.76 -3.39
CA THR A 212 -8.08 -1.78 -2.83
C THR A 212 -7.29 -0.72 -2.06
N TYR A 213 -7.31 0.51 -2.57
CA TYR A 213 -6.60 1.64 -2.01
C TYR A 213 -7.52 2.52 -1.19
N ARG A 214 -7.00 3.02 -0.06
CA ARG A 214 -7.61 4.10 0.69
C ARG A 214 -6.81 5.36 0.42
N LEU A 215 -7.46 6.36 -0.14
CA LEU A 215 -6.85 7.61 -0.60
C LEU A 215 -7.58 8.79 0.03
N PRO A 216 -6.89 9.90 0.35
CA PRO A 216 -7.52 11.14 0.69
C PRO A 216 -8.50 11.58 -0.42
N GLU A 217 -9.57 12.29 -0.05
CA GLU A 217 -10.54 12.80 -1.04
C GLU A 217 -9.87 13.77 -2.03
N GLU A 218 -8.88 14.53 -1.57
CA GLU A 218 -8.09 15.47 -2.36
C GLU A 218 -6.88 14.84 -3.06
N ALA A 219 -6.76 13.50 -3.07
CA ALA A 219 -5.64 12.82 -3.72
C ALA A 219 -5.51 13.23 -5.19
N THR A 220 -4.30 13.57 -5.60
CA THR A 220 -3.95 13.90 -6.98
C THR A 220 -3.63 12.65 -7.80
N ALA A 221 -3.48 12.80 -9.12
CA ALA A 221 -3.02 11.70 -9.98
C ALA A 221 -1.65 11.15 -9.52
N PHE A 222 -0.76 12.03 -9.02
CA PHE A 222 0.52 11.63 -8.46
C PHE A 222 0.36 10.74 -7.22
N ASP A 223 -0.52 11.10 -6.30
CA ASP A 223 -0.74 10.33 -5.08
C ASP A 223 -1.27 8.93 -5.39
N VAL A 224 -2.21 8.83 -6.34
CA VAL A 224 -2.76 7.55 -6.80
C VAL A 224 -1.68 6.68 -7.43
N VAL A 225 -0.96 7.19 -8.45
CA VAL A 225 0.08 6.44 -9.17
C VAL A 225 1.22 6.05 -8.22
N ASN A 226 1.70 6.97 -7.39
CA ASN A 226 2.75 6.71 -6.42
C ASN A 226 2.32 5.62 -5.41
N ARG A 227 1.07 5.65 -4.94
CA ARG A 227 0.55 4.61 -4.04
C ARG A 227 0.49 3.24 -4.71
N MET A 228 0.08 3.17 -5.99
CA MET A 228 0.04 1.92 -6.75
C MET A 228 1.44 1.36 -7.00
N LEU A 229 2.42 2.22 -7.33
CA LEU A 229 3.82 1.83 -7.48
C LEU A 229 4.46 1.39 -6.16
N ALA A 230 4.18 2.08 -5.06
CA ALA A 230 4.66 1.67 -3.73
C ALA A 230 4.12 0.29 -3.34
N THR A 231 2.85 0.01 -3.66
CA THR A 231 2.25 -1.32 -3.45
C THR A 231 2.89 -2.37 -4.34
N PHE A 232 3.21 -2.04 -5.60
CA PHE A 232 3.97 -2.93 -6.48
C PHE A 232 5.35 -3.27 -5.87
N ASP A 233 6.09 -2.27 -5.38
CA ASP A 233 7.41 -2.46 -4.76
C ASP A 233 7.35 -3.37 -3.53
N GLU A 234 6.31 -3.23 -2.72
CA GLU A 234 6.05 -4.06 -1.54
C GLU A 234 5.67 -5.51 -1.90
N ARG A 235 4.77 -5.69 -2.88
CA ARG A 235 4.24 -7.00 -3.28
C ARG A 235 5.20 -7.81 -4.13
N VAL A 236 5.90 -7.16 -5.07
CA VAL A 236 6.93 -7.79 -5.92
C VAL A 236 8.27 -7.77 -5.17
N THR A 237 8.45 -8.74 -4.30
CA THR A 237 9.59 -8.81 -3.37
C THR A 237 10.94 -8.95 -4.07
N SER A 238 12.02 -8.63 -3.37
CA SER A 238 13.38 -8.85 -3.85
C SER A 238 13.65 -10.33 -4.20
N ALA A 239 13.01 -11.27 -3.51
CA ALA A 239 13.11 -12.70 -3.81
C ALA A 239 12.46 -13.03 -5.17
N MET A 240 11.29 -12.45 -5.49
CA MET A 240 10.65 -12.64 -6.81
C MET A 240 11.51 -12.05 -7.92
N ARG A 241 12.03 -10.82 -7.73
CA ARG A 241 12.94 -10.18 -8.71
C ARG A 241 14.21 -11.00 -8.93
N ALA A 242 14.79 -11.56 -7.86
CA ALA A 242 15.95 -12.45 -7.97
C ALA A 242 15.62 -13.76 -8.69
N SER A 243 14.40 -14.30 -8.48
CA SER A 243 13.93 -15.51 -9.17
C SER A 243 13.80 -15.27 -10.68
N ALA A 244 13.18 -14.16 -11.09
CA ALA A 244 13.09 -13.75 -12.49
C ALA A 244 14.50 -13.56 -13.12
N ALA A 245 15.40 -12.88 -12.41
CA ALA A 245 16.78 -12.69 -12.88
C ALA A 245 17.54 -14.02 -13.06
N ASN A 246 17.29 -15.03 -12.24
CA ASN A 246 17.87 -16.36 -12.40
C ASN A 246 17.38 -17.09 -13.66
N GLN A 247 16.23 -16.71 -14.20
CA GLN A 247 15.67 -17.18 -15.48
C GLN A 247 16.10 -16.29 -16.66
N GLY A 248 16.93 -15.27 -16.41
CA GLY A 248 17.38 -14.33 -17.43
C GLY A 248 16.38 -13.21 -17.74
N LEU A 249 15.32 -13.09 -16.98
CA LEU A 249 14.31 -12.04 -17.17
C LEU A 249 14.64 -10.79 -16.35
N THR A 250 14.53 -9.63 -16.96
CA THR A 250 14.42 -8.34 -16.26
C THR A 250 13.07 -8.26 -15.53
N VAL A 251 12.91 -7.31 -14.61
CA VAL A 251 11.59 -7.06 -13.97
C VAL A 251 10.54 -6.69 -15.02
N TYR A 252 10.94 -5.93 -16.04
CA TYR A 252 10.05 -5.54 -17.14
C TYR A 252 9.53 -6.74 -17.93
N GLU A 253 10.41 -7.66 -18.28
CA GLU A 253 10.05 -8.90 -19.00
C GLU A 253 9.22 -9.84 -18.14
N MET A 254 9.54 -9.97 -16.84
CA MET A 254 8.72 -10.73 -15.89
C MET A 254 7.29 -10.18 -15.81
N VAL A 255 7.11 -8.86 -15.71
CA VAL A 255 5.79 -8.23 -15.67
C VAL A 255 5.06 -8.39 -17.01
N THR A 256 5.80 -8.32 -18.12
CA THR A 256 5.25 -8.56 -19.46
C THR A 256 4.71 -9.99 -19.58
N LEU A 257 5.48 -11.00 -19.18
CA LEU A 257 5.03 -12.40 -19.16
C LEU A 257 3.84 -12.58 -18.20
N ALA A 258 3.92 -12.01 -17.00
CA ALA A 258 2.83 -12.08 -16.02
C ALA A 258 1.52 -11.49 -16.54
N SER A 259 1.57 -10.42 -17.33
CA SER A 259 0.38 -9.81 -17.93
C SER A 259 -0.28 -10.69 -18.98
N ILE A 260 0.48 -11.53 -19.68
CA ILE A 260 -0.05 -12.54 -20.60
C ILE A 260 -0.72 -13.67 -19.81
N VAL A 261 0.01 -14.23 -18.82
CA VAL A 261 -0.51 -15.29 -17.94
C VAL A 261 -1.79 -14.85 -17.23
N GLU A 262 -1.89 -13.59 -16.79
CA GLU A 262 -3.09 -13.02 -16.15
C GLU A 262 -4.31 -13.09 -17.06
N ARG A 263 -4.12 -12.91 -18.35
CA ARG A 263 -5.20 -12.88 -19.32
C ARG A 263 -5.57 -14.26 -19.88
N GLU A 264 -4.69 -15.26 -19.75
CA GLU A 264 -4.92 -16.64 -20.15
C GLU A 264 -5.56 -17.47 -19.03
N ALA A 265 -5.02 -17.40 -17.83
CA ALA A 265 -5.39 -18.31 -16.75
C ALA A 265 -6.75 -17.96 -16.14
N VAL A 266 -7.69 -18.89 -16.19
CA VAL A 266 -8.96 -18.83 -15.43
C VAL A 266 -8.78 -19.55 -14.08
N VAL A 267 -8.19 -20.75 -14.09
CA VAL A 267 -7.91 -21.55 -12.89
C VAL A 267 -6.61 -21.09 -12.24
N ALA A 268 -6.67 -20.74 -10.96
CA ALA A 268 -5.53 -20.17 -10.25
C ALA A 268 -4.29 -21.08 -10.25
N ASP A 269 -4.49 -22.39 -10.05
CA ASP A 269 -3.41 -23.37 -9.94
C ASP A 269 -2.71 -23.65 -11.29
N GLU A 270 -3.29 -23.23 -12.40
CA GLU A 270 -2.69 -23.41 -13.74
C GLU A 270 -1.72 -22.28 -14.12
N ARG A 271 -1.75 -21.12 -13.43
CA ARG A 271 -0.84 -20.01 -13.75
C ARG A 271 0.64 -20.40 -13.84
N PRO A 272 1.19 -21.16 -12.88
CA PRO A 272 2.61 -21.59 -12.99
C PRO A 272 2.86 -22.51 -14.19
N VAL A 273 1.87 -23.36 -14.56
CA VAL A 273 2.00 -24.29 -15.69
C VAL A 273 1.95 -23.51 -17.01
N ILE A 274 1.00 -22.58 -17.15
CA ILE A 274 0.89 -21.71 -18.33
C ILE A 274 2.16 -20.86 -18.49
N ALA A 275 2.69 -20.31 -17.38
CA ALA A 275 3.97 -19.61 -17.40
C ALA A 275 5.11 -20.52 -17.87
N GLY A 276 5.15 -21.79 -17.45
CA GLY A 276 6.12 -22.78 -17.89
C GLY A 276 6.01 -23.11 -19.38
N VAL A 277 4.80 -23.17 -19.94
CA VAL A 277 4.61 -23.31 -21.39
C VAL A 277 5.23 -22.13 -22.15
N TYR A 278 4.99 -20.90 -21.69
CA TYR A 278 5.57 -19.72 -22.32
C TYR A 278 7.09 -19.64 -22.16
N ASP A 279 7.61 -20.02 -20.99
CA ASP A 279 9.06 -20.12 -20.73
C ASP A 279 9.73 -21.10 -21.71
N ASN A 280 9.15 -22.32 -21.87
CA ASN A 280 9.60 -23.30 -22.84
C ASN A 280 9.61 -22.78 -24.29
N ARG A 281 8.57 -22.00 -24.67
CA ARG A 281 8.49 -21.40 -26.00
C ARG A 281 9.54 -20.30 -26.19
N LEU A 282 9.75 -19.44 -25.19
CA LEU A 282 10.78 -18.40 -25.22
C LEU A 282 12.17 -18.99 -25.36
N ASP A 283 12.52 -19.98 -24.55
CA ASP A 283 13.82 -20.66 -24.56
C ASP A 283 14.14 -21.34 -25.91
N ASN A 284 13.09 -21.81 -26.59
CA ASN A 284 13.24 -22.48 -27.90
C ASN A 284 13.03 -21.52 -29.09
N GLY A 285 12.81 -20.22 -28.85
CA GLY A 285 12.60 -19.22 -29.89
C GLY A 285 11.28 -19.40 -30.67
N TRP A 286 10.29 -20.01 -30.04
CA TRP A 286 8.98 -20.20 -30.64
C TRP A 286 8.11 -18.93 -30.50
N LEU A 287 7.10 -18.82 -31.38
CA LEU A 287 6.04 -17.82 -31.23
C LEU A 287 5.20 -18.13 -29.98
N LEU A 288 4.82 -17.10 -29.22
CA LEU A 288 4.00 -17.31 -28.03
C LEU A 288 2.55 -17.67 -28.40
N ASN A 289 2.04 -17.17 -29.54
CA ASN A 289 0.67 -17.39 -30.02
C ASN A 289 -0.36 -17.13 -28.90
N ALA A 290 -0.22 -16.00 -28.23
CA ALA A 290 -1.05 -15.64 -27.11
C ALA A 290 -2.19 -14.70 -27.57
N ASP A 291 -3.43 -15.16 -27.55
CA ASP A 291 -4.63 -14.40 -27.93
C ASP A 291 -4.73 -13.03 -27.26
N PRO A 292 -4.42 -12.89 -25.93
CA PRO A 292 -4.50 -11.60 -25.26
C PRO A 292 -3.60 -10.52 -25.86
N THR A 293 -2.48 -10.89 -26.47
CA THR A 293 -1.58 -9.93 -27.10
C THR A 293 -2.18 -9.35 -28.39
N VAL A 294 -2.92 -10.16 -29.13
CA VAL A 294 -3.69 -9.72 -30.29
C VAL A 294 -4.86 -8.85 -29.85
N GLN A 295 -5.58 -9.26 -28.82
CA GLN A 295 -6.69 -8.45 -28.25
C GLN A 295 -6.17 -7.07 -27.79
N TYR A 296 -4.99 -7.01 -27.17
CA TYR A 296 -4.36 -5.75 -26.78
C TYR A 296 -4.04 -4.88 -28.00
N ALA A 297 -3.48 -5.47 -29.06
CA ALA A 297 -3.16 -4.79 -30.31
C ALA A 297 -4.39 -4.20 -31.01
N LEU A 298 -5.52 -4.92 -30.98
CA LEU A 298 -6.78 -4.46 -31.57
C LEU A 298 -7.42 -3.28 -30.82
N GLY A 299 -7.10 -3.11 -29.52
CA GLY A 299 -7.58 -2.00 -28.72
C GLY A 299 -9.11 -1.99 -28.50
N PHE A 300 -9.63 -0.80 -28.23
CA PHE A 300 -11.06 -0.63 -27.93
C PHE A 300 -11.95 -0.92 -29.13
N GLN A 301 -12.96 -1.76 -28.90
CA GLN A 301 -13.94 -2.16 -29.92
C GLN A 301 -15.21 -1.32 -29.78
N GLU A 302 -15.38 -0.31 -30.62
CA GLU A 302 -16.56 0.59 -30.57
C GLU A 302 -17.90 -0.15 -30.71
N SER A 303 -17.90 -1.26 -31.44
CA SER A 303 -19.13 -2.04 -31.72
C SER A 303 -19.66 -2.80 -30.48
N SER A 304 -18.76 -3.24 -29.59
CA SER A 304 -19.10 -3.96 -28.35
C SER A 304 -18.93 -3.11 -27.09
N GLY A 305 -18.19 -2.00 -27.15
CA GLY A 305 -17.80 -1.19 -25.99
C GLY A 305 -16.73 -1.86 -25.13
N GLU A 306 -15.95 -2.80 -25.68
CA GLU A 306 -14.98 -3.60 -24.94
C GLU A 306 -13.56 -3.41 -25.44
N TRP A 307 -12.58 -3.53 -24.52
CA TRP A 307 -11.15 -3.49 -24.81
C TRP A 307 -10.59 -4.85 -25.27
N TRP A 308 -11.27 -5.93 -24.90
CA TRP A 308 -10.81 -7.31 -25.10
C TRP A 308 -11.77 -8.01 -26.06
N LYS A 309 -11.48 -7.91 -27.36
CA LYS A 309 -12.34 -8.50 -28.42
C LYS A 309 -12.53 -10.00 -28.21
N ARG A 310 -13.77 -10.45 -28.10
CA ARG A 310 -14.16 -11.87 -28.06
C ARG A 310 -15.41 -12.08 -28.90
N PRO A 311 -15.43 -13.15 -29.72
CA PRO A 311 -14.32 -14.06 -30.06
C PRO A 311 -13.27 -13.38 -30.95
N LEU A 312 -12.05 -13.91 -30.97
CA LEU A 312 -11.07 -13.62 -32.02
C LEU A 312 -11.34 -14.48 -33.26
N TYR A 313 -11.19 -13.88 -34.44
CA TYR A 313 -11.27 -14.57 -35.71
C TYR A 313 -9.89 -14.67 -36.36
N LEU A 314 -9.72 -15.58 -37.37
CA LEU A 314 -8.43 -15.75 -38.04
C LEU A 314 -7.89 -14.45 -38.64
N GLU A 315 -8.81 -13.58 -39.15
CA GLU A 315 -8.46 -12.25 -39.67
C GLU A 315 -7.85 -11.32 -38.61
N ASP A 316 -8.21 -11.49 -37.33
CA ASP A 316 -7.69 -10.70 -36.26
C ASP A 316 -6.21 -11.05 -35.94
N LEU A 317 -5.81 -12.31 -36.17
CA LEU A 317 -4.44 -12.79 -35.99
C LEU A 317 -3.48 -12.21 -37.06
N GLU A 318 -4.01 -11.54 -38.09
CA GLU A 318 -3.21 -10.88 -39.13
C GLU A 318 -2.92 -9.40 -38.80
N VAL A 319 -3.34 -8.90 -37.62
CA VAL A 319 -3.11 -7.49 -37.23
C VAL A 319 -1.60 -7.19 -37.27
N ASP A 320 -1.22 -6.14 -38.02
CA ASP A 320 0.17 -5.65 -38.09
C ASP A 320 0.48 -4.82 -36.84
N SER A 321 1.00 -5.49 -35.86
CA SER A 321 1.35 -4.86 -34.56
C SER A 321 2.53 -5.58 -33.91
N PRO A 322 3.47 -4.86 -33.29
CA PRO A 322 4.55 -5.47 -32.55
C PRO A 322 4.09 -6.29 -31.33
N TYR A 323 2.84 -6.12 -30.91
CA TYR A 323 2.22 -6.95 -29.87
C TYR A 323 1.70 -8.30 -30.39
N ASN A 324 1.60 -8.50 -31.71
CA ASN A 324 1.08 -9.74 -32.27
C ASN A 324 2.09 -10.88 -32.12
N THR A 325 1.96 -11.69 -31.08
CA THR A 325 2.84 -12.83 -30.80
C THR A 325 2.59 -14.05 -31.70
N TYR A 326 1.66 -13.98 -32.65
CA TYR A 326 1.53 -14.93 -33.77
C TYR A 326 2.49 -14.60 -34.92
N GLN A 327 3.01 -13.37 -34.98
CA GLN A 327 3.89 -12.90 -36.06
C GLN A 327 5.29 -12.55 -35.57
N HIS A 328 5.41 -12.15 -34.32
CA HIS A 328 6.68 -11.70 -33.72
C HIS A 328 7.13 -12.64 -32.61
N PRO A 329 8.36 -13.21 -32.68
CA PRO A 329 8.89 -14.09 -31.66
C PRO A 329 9.28 -13.29 -30.42
N GLY A 330 9.26 -13.94 -29.25
CA GLY A 330 9.61 -13.34 -27.96
C GLY A 330 8.41 -12.65 -27.29
N LEU A 331 8.71 -11.93 -26.21
CA LEU A 331 7.73 -11.15 -25.49
C LEU A 331 7.28 -9.92 -26.31
N PRO A 332 6.04 -9.44 -26.15
CA PRO A 332 5.60 -8.18 -26.74
C PRO A 332 6.38 -7.00 -26.15
N PRO A 333 6.32 -5.81 -26.77
CA PRO A 333 7.12 -4.65 -26.36
C PRO A 333 6.88 -4.14 -24.93
N SER A 334 5.73 -4.44 -24.35
CA SER A 334 5.39 -4.05 -22.97
C SER A 334 4.37 -5.01 -22.36
N PRO A 335 4.13 -4.93 -21.04
CA PRO A 335 2.96 -5.54 -20.43
C PRO A 335 1.67 -5.11 -21.15
N ILE A 336 0.66 -5.97 -21.12
CA ILE A 336 -0.64 -5.74 -21.76
C ILE A 336 -1.78 -5.43 -20.77
N CYS A 337 -1.53 -5.62 -19.48
CA CYS A 337 -2.46 -5.30 -18.39
C CYS A 337 -1.71 -5.26 -17.06
N SER A 338 -2.39 -4.82 -16.01
CA SER A 338 -1.91 -4.88 -14.62
C SER A 338 -2.16 -6.29 -14.05
N PRO A 339 -1.11 -7.14 -13.92
CA PRO A 339 -1.26 -8.51 -13.43
C PRO A 339 -1.43 -8.54 -11.92
N GLY A 340 -2.17 -9.53 -11.42
CA GLY A 340 -2.25 -9.85 -10.01
C GLY A 340 -1.00 -10.53 -9.47
N LEU A 341 -0.93 -10.62 -8.13
CA LEU A 341 0.23 -11.22 -7.45
C LEU A 341 0.49 -12.66 -7.89
N ALA A 342 -0.55 -13.45 -8.11
CA ALA A 342 -0.43 -14.85 -8.51
C ALA A 342 0.24 -15.02 -9.88
N SER A 343 -0.09 -14.17 -10.85
CA SER A 343 0.52 -14.17 -12.18
C SER A 343 1.96 -13.67 -12.15
N LEU A 344 2.27 -12.66 -11.32
CA LEU A 344 3.64 -12.19 -11.08
C LEU A 344 4.51 -13.30 -10.46
N GLN A 345 3.96 -14.03 -9.49
CA GLN A 345 4.64 -15.19 -8.88
C GLN A 345 4.86 -16.31 -9.90
N ALA A 346 3.87 -16.61 -10.73
CA ALA A 346 3.96 -17.63 -11.77
C ALA A 346 5.04 -17.28 -12.82
N ALA A 347 5.10 -16.03 -13.26
CA ALA A 347 6.13 -15.56 -14.19
C ALA A 347 7.54 -15.54 -13.55
N ALA A 348 7.63 -15.23 -12.24
CA ALA A 348 8.90 -15.27 -11.52
C ALA A 348 9.37 -16.68 -11.17
N GLN A 349 8.47 -17.66 -11.11
CA GLN A 349 8.72 -19.07 -10.80
C GLN A 349 7.75 -19.96 -11.58
N PRO A 350 7.94 -20.09 -12.91
CA PRO A 350 7.14 -21.01 -13.72
C PRO A 350 7.32 -22.45 -13.25
N ALA A 351 6.32 -23.27 -13.50
CA ALA A 351 6.44 -24.71 -13.25
C ALA A 351 7.45 -25.32 -14.22
N ASP A 352 8.35 -26.17 -13.70
CA ASP A 352 9.22 -27.01 -14.51
C ASP A 352 8.37 -28.08 -15.20
N THR A 353 8.14 -27.94 -16.50
CA THR A 353 7.25 -28.78 -17.30
C THR A 353 7.80 -28.96 -18.72
N ASP A 354 7.44 -30.05 -19.35
CA ASP A 354 7.78 -30.31 -20.77
C ASP A 354 6.68 -29.81 -21.74
N TYR A 355 5.65 -29.12 -21.27
CA TYR A 355 4.54 -28.67 -22.11
C TYR A 355 4.92 -27.52 -23.03
N PHE A 356 4.44 -27.58 -24.27
CA PHE A 356 4.53 -26.53 -25.28
C PHE A 356 3.18 -26.00 -25.74
N TYR A 357 2.09 -26.74 -25.43
CA TYR A 357 0.74 -26.44 -25.91
C TYR A 357 -0.25 -26.51 -24.76
N PHE A 358 -1.26 -25.69 -24.85
CA PHE A 358 -2.48 -25.79 -24.03
C PHE A 358 -3.69 -25.29 -24.79
N MET A 359 -4.87 -25.73 -24.40
CA MET A 359 -6.15 -25.29 -24.90
C MET A 359 -7.23 -25.43 -23.80
N ALA A 360 -8.34 -24.70 -23.93
CA ALA A 360 -9.43 -24.83 -22.98
C ALA A 360 -9.93 -26.28 -22.91
N ASP A 361 -10.13 -26.81 -21.71
CA ASP A 361 -10.71 -28.14 -21.49
C ASP A 361 -12.23 -28.09 -21.76
N CYS A 362 -12.64 -28.67 -22.86
CA CYS A 362 -14.03 -28.78 -23.24
C CYS A 362 -14.86 -29.79 -22.43
N HIS A 363 -14.19 -30.65 -21.66
CA HIS A 363 -14.84 -31.69 -20.84
C HIS A 363 -15.13 -31.18 -19.43
N ALA A 364 -14.41 -30.15 -18.98
CA ALA A 364 -14.60 -29.46 -17.72
C ALA A 364 -15.19 -28.06 -17.98
N ASP A 365 -16.32 -27.75 -17.41
CA ASP A 365 -16.95 -26.41 -17.55
C ASP A 365 -16.48 -25.48 -16.39
N ASP A 366 -15.17 -25.46 -16.14
CA ASP A 366 -14.55 -24.75 -15.04
C ASP A 366 -13.44 -23.78 -15.47
N GLY A 367 -13.18 -23.68 -16.78
CA GLY A 367 -12.15 -22.83 -17.38
C GLY A 367 -10.74 -23.38 -17.27
N SER A 368 -10.58 -24.68 -16.95
CA SER A 368 -9.28 -25.38 -16.97
C SER A 368 -8.77 -25.63 -18.38
N HIS A 369 -7.51 -26.08 -18.48
CA HIS A 369 -6.84 -26.33 -19.73
C HIS A 369 -6.34 -27.77 -19.85
N LEU A 370 -6.32 -28.28 -21.10
CA LEU A 370 -5.62 -29.48 -21.50
C LEU A 370 -4.22 -29.09 -22.00
N PHE A 371 -3.19 -29.63 -21.38
CA PHE A 371 -1.79 -29.38 -21.73
C PHE A 371 -1.25 -30.51 -22.60
N ALA A 372 -0.28 -30.19 -23.47
CA ALA A 372 0.37 -31.17 -24.32
C ALA A 372 1.87 -30.85 -24.55
N VAL A 373 2.68 -31.88 -24.70
CA VAL A 373 4.12 -31.78 -25.00
C VAL A 373 4.32 -31.65 -26.51
N THR A 374 3.60 -32.44 -27.30
CA THR A 374 3.73 -32.50 -28.76
C THR A 374 2.52 -31.93 -29.48
N GLU A 375 2.71 -31.59 -30.74
CA GLU A 375 1.66 -31.15 -31.62
C GLU A 375 0.60 -32.23 -31.84
N GLU A 376 1.01 -33.50 -31.90
CA GLU A 376 0.11 -34.64 -32.04
C GLU A 376 -0.81 -34.78 -30.82
N GLU A 377 -0.25 -34.62 -29.62
CA GLU A 377 -1.04 -34.63 -28.38
C GLU A 377 -2.03 -33.44 -28.34
N HIS A 378 -1.58 -32.26 -28.79
CA HIS A 378 -2.43 -31.07 -28.86
C HIS A 378 -3.60 -31.31 -29.83
N TYR A 379 -3.36 -31.85 -31.01
CA TYR A 379 -4.41 -32.22 -31.99
C TYR A 379 -5.32 -33.31 -31.45
N ALA A 380 -4.80 -34.27 -30.68
CA ALA A 380 -5.64 -35.27 -30.03
C ALA A 380 -6.58 -34.63 -29.00
N ASN A 381 -6.09 -33.66 -28.21
CA ASN A 381 -6.93 -32.86 -27.30
C ASN A 381 -8.01 -32.10 -28.07
N TYR A 382 -7.64 -31.42 -29.16
CA TYR A 382 -8.56 -30.68 -30.01
C TYR A 382 -9.66 -31.58 -30.63
N ALA A 383 -9.27 -32.75 -31.14
CA ALA A 383 -10.22 -33.73 -31.69
C ALA A 383 -11.16 -34.29 -30.60
N SER A 384 -10.67 -34.49 -29.35
CA SER A 384 -11.49 -34.94 -28.22
C SER A 384 -12.58 -33.92 -27.87
N CYS A 385 -12.35 -32.66 -28.18
CA CYS A 385 -13.30 -31.56 -28.01
C CYS A 385 -14.24 -31.36 -29.22
N GLY A 386 -14.20 -32.25 -30.19
CA GLY A 386 -15.06 -32.18 -31.37
C GLY A 386 -14.59 -31.18 -32.43
N GLY A 387 -13.35 -30.72 -32.33
CA GLY A 387 -12.68 -29.94 -33.37
C GLY A 387 -12.21 -30.85 -34.52
N ASP A 388 -12.31 -30.36 -35.75
CA ASP A 388 -11.68 -31.02 -36.91
C ASP A 388 -10.18 -30.66 -36.87
N ALA A 389 -9.29 -31.61 -36.95
CA ALA A 389 -7.86 -31.35 -37.10
C ALA A 389 -7.60 -30.47 -38.31
N PRO A 390 -6.79 -29.42 -38.22
CA PRO A 390 -6.51 -28.52 -39.34
C PRO A 390 -5.78 -29.21 -40.50
#